data_ec11d9a31b109e0702d4e352411b2ef5
#
_entry.id   ec11d9a31b109e0702d4e352411b2ef5
#
_cell.length_a   1.000
_cell.length_b   1.000
_cell.length_c   1.000
_cell.angle_alpha   90.00
_cell.angle_beta   90.00
_cell.angle_gamma   90.00
#
_symmetry.space_group_name_H-M   'P 1'
#
loop_
_entity.id
_entity.type
_entity.pdbx_description
1 polymer ?
#
loop_
_entity_poly.entity_id
_entity_poly.type
_entity_poly.pdbx_seq_one_letter_code
_entity_poly.pdbx_strand_id
1 'polypeptide(L)'
;ALKNNTTGSQNTAVGNQALNQNTEGTNNTAQGYQALFSNTTGTQNTAQGYRALYLTTTGNANTANGFRALQSNTTGFQNTALGYEALNDNTEGVANTAVGIQALKDVTTGGGNLGLAFRTAGATYSPVFNPIGQDNRIVMGHTGVTNAYVQVAWTVVSDARDKAAFAPVPHGLDFVNSLKPTEYQFKENGRDGEADGIKRYGFLAQDVLEIEGDNPVIVDTEDLDKLKMKESNLIPVLVNAIQELTAEVQTLKAKLEAK
;
A
#
# COMPACT_ATOMS: atom_id res chain seq x y z
N ALA A 1 11.00 21.54 -28.00
CA ALA A 1 11.20 21.67 -26.57
C ALA A 1 11.12 23.15 -26.16
N LEU A 2 10.61 23.45 -24.95
CA LEU A 2 10.56 24.81 -24.33
C LEU A 2 9.94 25.89 -25.22
N LYS A 3 8.91 25.55 -26.01
CA LYS A 3 8.38 26.48 -27.02
C LYS A 3 7.77 27.74 -26.41
N ASN A 4 7.10 27.63 -25.27
CA ASN A 4 6.37 28.72 -24.62
C ASN A 4 7.08 29.28 -23.37
N ASN A 5 8.36 28.95 -23.15
CA ASN A 5 9.10 29.40 -21.97
C ASN A 5 9.27 30.93 -22.00
N THR A 6 8.85 31.62 -20.93
CA THR A 6 8.94 33.06 -20.81
C THR A 6 10.01 33.51 -19.80
N THR A 7 9.82 33.19 -18.53
CA THR A 7 10.74 33.55 -17.44
C THR A 7 11.38 32.34 -16.76
N GLY A 8 10.93 31.13 -17.10
CA GLY A 8 11.47 29.90 -16.54
C GLY A 8 12.94 29.72 -16.85
N SER A 9 13.73 29.34 -15.84
CA SER A 9 15.19 29.19 -15.93
C SER A 9 15.65 27.81 -15.45
N GLN A 10 16.91 27.46 -15.80
CA GLN A 10 17.54 26.21 -15.38
C GLN A 10 16.76 24.95 -15.80
N ASN A 11 16.09 25.01 -16.94
CA ASN A 11 15.34 23.89 -17.49
C ASN A 11 16.15 23.15 -18.55
N THR A 12 16.12 21.81 -18.51
CA THR A 12 16.69 20.94 -19.56
C THR A 12 15.56 20.22 -20.28
N ALA A 13 15.45 20.36 -21.60
CA ALA A 13 14.41 19.73 -22.38
C ALA A 13 14.97 19.07 -23.64
N VAL A 14 14.91 17.75 -23.70
CA VAL A 14 15.39 16.92 -24.82
C VAL A 14 14.22 16.05 -25.34
N GLY A 15 13.85 16.26 -26.58
CA GLY A 15 12.75 15.53 -27.22
C GLY A 15 11.69 16.43 -27.84
N ASN A 16 10.88 15.86 -28.74
CA ASN A 16 9.80 16.59 -29.39
C ASN A 16 8.74 16.97 -28.33
N GLN A 17 8.41 18.26 -28.26
CA GLN A 17 7.45 18.84 -27.34
C GLN A 17 7.76 18.64 -25.83
N ALA A 18 8.99 18.33 -25.43
CA ALA A 18 9.40 18.33 -24.03
C ALA A 18 9.30 19.76 -23.46
N LEU A 19 8.68 19.92 -22.25
CA LEU A 19 8.43 21.23 -21.59
C LEU A 19 7.77 22.26 -22.50
N ASN A 20 6.87 21.83 -23.38
CA ASN A 20 6.31 22.69 -24.44
C ASN A 20 5.57 23.90 -23.88
N GLN A 21 4.75 23.73 -22.83
CA GLN A 21 3.91 24.77 -22.25
C GLN A 21 4.54 25.46 -21.02
N ASN A 22 5.80 25.17 -20.70
CA ASN A 22 6.47 25.82 -19.57
C ASN A 22 6.49 27.34 -19.78
N THR A 23 6.03 28.08 -18.78
CA THR A 23 6.09 29.56 -18.80
C THR A 23 7.09 30.10 -17.78
N GLU A 24 6.91 29.76 -16.51
CA GLU A 24 7.70 30.28 -15.39
C GLU A 24 8.43 29.16 -14.61
N GLY A 25 8.08 27.89 -14.85
CA GLY A 25 8.67 26.74 -14.15
C GLY A 25 10.19 26.70 -14.27
N THR A 26 10.87 26.37 -13.15
CA THR A 26 12.33 26.38 -13.06
C THR A 26 12.89 25.04 -12.58
N ASN A 27 14.16 24.77 -12.88
CA ASN A 27 14.87 23.57 -12.42
C ASN A 27 14.21 22.24 -12.87
N ASN A 28 13.55 22.22 -14.03
CA ASN A 28 12.93 21.02 -14.54
C ASN A 28 13.84 20.31 -15.56
N THR A 29 13.86 19.00 -15.50
CA THR A 29 14.52 18.14 -16.51
C THR A 29 13.48 17.28 -17.21
N ALA A 30 13.33 17.43 -18.52
CA ALA A 30 12.41 16.66 -19.36
C ALA A 30 13.17 15.98 -20.51
N GLN A 31 13.17 14.66 -20.53
CA GLN A 31 13.79 13.87 -21.57
C GLN A 31 12.81 12.85 -22.14
N GLY A 32 12.36 13.07 -23.35
CA GLY A 32 11.41 12.18 -24.04
C GLY A 32 10.35 12.95 -24.81
N TYR A 33 9.60 12.24 -25.65
CA TYR A 33 8.46 12.79 -26.38
C TYR A 33 7.39 13.24 -25.40
N GLN A 34 7.03 14.53 -25.41
CA GLN A 34 6.02 15.13 -24.54
C GLN A 34 6.28 14.96 -23.02
N ALA A 35 7.52 14.76 -22.57
CA ALA A 35 7.84 14.79 -21.15
C ALA A 35 7.58 16.20 -20.59
N LEU A 36 6.87 16.31 -19.44
CA LEU A 36 6.46 17.59 -18.82
C LEU A 36 5.76 18.55 -19.78
N PHE A 37 4.96 18.03 -20.70
CA PHE A 37 4.37 18.82 -21.78
C PHE A 37 3.54 20.02 -21.28
N SER A 38 2.66 19.79 -20.29
CA SER A 38 1.69 20.76 -19.79
C SER A 38 2.21 21.66 -18.65
N ASN A 39 3.48 21.49 -18.23
CA ASN A 39 4.04 22.26 -17.12
C ASN A 39 3.96 23.75 -17.41
N THR A 40 3.42 24.53 -16.46
CA THR A 40 3.37 26.00 -16.55
C THR A 40 4.31 26.64 -15.53
N THR A 41 4.08 26.44 -14.26
CA THR A 41 4.84 27.03 -13.15
C THR A 41 5.52 25.98 -12.25
N GLY A 42 5.27 24.67 -12.46
CA GLY A 42 5.86 23.60 -11.68
C GLY A 42 7.39 23.61 -11.73
N THR A 43 8.03 23.33 -10.59
CA THR A 43 9.48 23.42 -10.41
C THR A 43 10.09 22.11 -9.91
N GLN A 44 11.40 21.92 -10.16
CA GLN A 44 12.17 20.80 -9.62
C GLN A 44 11.64 19.42 -10.04
N ASN A 45 10.99 19.32 -11.19
CA ASN A 45 10.50 18.06 -11.71
C ASN A 45 11.54 17.39 -12.63
N THR A 46 11.67 16.07 -12.52
CA THR A 46 12.47 15.24 -13.43
C THR A 46 11.55 14.25 -14.14
N ALA A 47 11.44 14.36 -15.46
CA ALA A 47 10.64 13.49 -16.30
C ALA A 47 11.50 12.83 -17.38
N GLN A 48 11.64 11.52 -17.33
CA GLN A 48 12.39 10.74 -18.32
C GLN A 48 11.51 9.62 -18.91
N GLY A 49 11.16 9.76 -20.16
CA GLY A 49 10.34 8.79 -20.88
C GLY A 49 9.21 9.43 -21.70
N TYR A 50 8.57 8.60 -22.55
CA TYR A 50 7.41 9.00 -23.32
C TYR A 50 6.27 9.42 -22.39
N ARG A 51 5.84 10.68 -22.47
CA ARG A 51 4.77 11.28 -21.65
C ARG A 51 4.94 11.13 -20.13
N ALA A 52 6.14 11.05 -19.61
CA ALA A 52 6.38 11.17 -18.19
C ALA A 52 5.97 12.57 -17.69
N LEU A 53 5.17 12.67 -16.60
CA LEU A 53 4.61 13.93 -16.04
C LEU A 53 3.85 14.77 -17.08
N TYR A 54 3.17 14.13 -18.02
CA TYR A 54 2.59 14.81 -19.19
C TYR A 54 1.58 15.91 -18.84
N LEU A 55 0.67 15.68 -17.87
CA LEU A 55 -0.38 16.62 -17.46
C LEU A 55 0.01 17.54 -16.29
N THR A 56 1.24 17.43 -15.77
CA THR A 56 1.68 18.30 -14.66
C THR A 56 1.59 19.78 -15.08
N THR A 57 0.94 20.57 -14.24
CA THR A 57 0.79 22.03 -14.45
C THR A 57 1.59 22.82 -13.42
N THR A 58 1.33 22.63 -12.13
CA THR A 58 1.93 23.36 -11.00
C THR A 58 2.61 22.42 -10.00
N GLY A 59 2.51 21.09 -10.19
CA GLY A 59 3.15 20.10 -9.32
C GLY A 59 4.68 20.25 -9.26
N ASN A 60 5.27 20.05 -8.07
CA ASN A 60 6.68 20.32 -7.84
C ASN A 60 7.43 19.08 -7.29
N ALA A 61 8.75 19.06 -7.49
CA ALA A 61 9.63 18.06 -6.90
C ALA A 61 9.22 16.60 -7.21
N ASN A 62 8.65 16.34 -8.39
CA ASN A 62 8.31 14.99 -8.82
C ASN A 62 9.44 14.37 -9.65
N THR A 63 9.68 13.08 -9.46
CA THR A 63 10.60 12.29 -10.28
C THR A 63 9.82 11.17 -10.99
N ALA A 64 9.80 11.18 -12.31
CA ALA A 64 9.15 10.18 -13.14
C ALA A 64 10.13 9.62 -14.17
N ASN A 65 10.43 8.33 -14.08
CA ASN A 65 11.29 7.63 -15.02
C ASN A 65 10.55 6.38 -15.55
N GLY A 66 10.13 6.44 -16.78
CA GLY A 66 9.42 5.36 -17.45
C GLY A 66 8.36 5.86 -18.44
N PHE A 67 7.88 4.95 -19.30
CA PHE A 67 6.77 5.21 -20.19
C PHE A 67 5.53 5.55 -19.37
N ARG A 68 4.97 6.76 -19.55
CA ARG A 68 3.79 7.28 -18.84
C ARG A 68 3.86 7.26 -17.30
N ALA A 69 5.05 7.28 -16.71
CA ALA A 69 5.19 7.45 -15.27
C ALA A 69 4.62 8.81 -14.84
N LEU A 70 3.72 8.85 -13.83
CA LEU A 70 3.03 10.05 -13.35
C LEU A 70 2.31 10.84 -14.47
N GLN A 71 1.80 10.15 -15.49
CA GLN A 71 1.25 10.83 -16.66
C GLN A 71 0.11 11.80 -16.32
N SER A 72 -0.79 11.42 -15.43
CA SER A 72 -2.01 12.18 -15.08
C SER A 72 -1.80 13.19 -13.96
N ASN A 73 -0.59 13.26 -13.37
CA ASN A 73 -0.29 14.20 -12.28
C ASN A 73 -0.56 15.64 -12.72
N THR A 74 -1.34 16.38 -11.94
CA THR A 74 -1.65 17.78 -12.23
C THR A 74 -0.96 18.72 -11.23
N THR A 75 -1.32 18.63 -9.96
CA THR A 75 -0.82 19.45 -8.86
C THR A 75 -0.04 18.67 -7.81
N GLY A 76 -0.08 17.33 -7.88
CA GLY A 76 0.65 16.47 -6.95
C GLY A 76 2.14 16.77 -6.91
N PHE A 77 2.75 16.67 -5.73
CA PHE A 77 4.15 17.03 -5.50
C PHE A 77 4.91 15.99 -4.68
N GLN A 78 6.26 16.02 -4.77
CA GLN A 78 7.15 15.10 -4.05
C GLN A 78 6.91 13.62 -4.34
N ASN A 79 6.39 13.27 -5.51
CA ASN A 79 6.18 11.88 -5.90
C ASN A 79 7.40 11.33 -6.65
N THR A 80 7.71 10.05 -6.41
CA THR A 80 8.75 9.31 -7.13
C THR A 80 8.13 8.10 -7.84
N ALA A 81 8.19 8.06 -9.16
CA ALA A 81 7.70 6.97 -9.99
C ALA A 81 8.79 6.43 -10.89
N LEU A 82 9.16 5.17 -10.69
CA LEU A 82 10.18 4.48 -11.47
C LEU A 82 9.59 3.20 -12.07
N GLY A 83 9.29 3.21 -13.35
CA GLY A 83 8.75 2.08 -14.08
C GLY A 83 7.67 2.46 -15.10
N TYR A 84 7.32 1.50 -15.98
CA TYR A 84 6.24 1.61 -16.93
C TYR A 84 4.91 1.88 -16.20
N GLU A 85 4.25 3.01 -16.48
CA GLU A 85 2.97 3.44 -15.86
C GLU A 85 2.97 3.47 -14.31
N ALA A 86 4.12 3.63 -13.65
CA ALA A 86 4.16 3.85 -12.21
C ALA A 86 3.45 5.17 -11.85
N LEU A 87 2.53 5.14 -10.86
CA LEU A 87 1.67 6.28 -10.45
C LEU A 87 0.95 6.96 -11.63
N ASN A 88 0.56 6.20 -12.65
CA ASN A 88 0.00 6.76 -13.88
C ASN A 88 -1.22 7.67 -13.64
N ASP A 89 -2.16 7.25 -12.78
CA ASP A 89 -3.44 7.89 -12.57
C ASP A 89 -3.41 8.92 -11.40
N ASN A 90 -2.24 9.13 -10.78
CA ASN A 90 -2.07 10.15 -9.73
C ASN A 90 -2.40 11.54 -10.28
N THR A 91 -3.28 12.27 -9.61
CA THR A 91 -3.66 13.64 -9.99
C THR A 91 -3.14 14.68 -9.00
N GLU A 92 -3.45 14.53 -7.73
CA GLU A 92 -3.15 15.46 -6.65
C GLU A 92 -2.37 14.80 -5.50
N GLY A 93 -2.20 13.47 -5.53
CA GLY A 93 -1.50 12.71 -4.49
C GLY A 93 -0.08 13.20 -4.27
N VAL A 94 0.39 13.15 -3.02
CA VAL A 94 1.66 13.73 -2.60
C VAL A 94 2.57 12.72 -1.90
N ALA A 95 3.89 12.90 -2.02
CA ALA A 95 4.89 12.11 -1.30
C ALA A 95 4.76 10.58 -1.52
N ASN A 96 4.24 10.14 -2.66
CA ASN A 96 4.16 8.73 -3.01
C ASN A 96 5.46 8.25 -3.66
N THR A 97 5.87 7.02 -3.34
CA THR A 97 7.01 6.35 -3.97
C THR A 97 6.57 5.05 -4.61
N ALA A 98 6.73 4.91 -5.92
CA ALA A 98 6.36 3.74 -6.69
C ALA A 98 7.52 3.23 -7.53
N VAL A 99 7.90 1.96 -7.32
CA VAL A 99 8.99 1.30 -8.05
C VAL A 99 8.50 -0.01 -8.65
N GLY A 100 8.54 -0.11 -9.96
CA GLY A 100 8.12 -1.27 -10.72
C GLY A 100 7.02 -0.97 -11.73
N ILE A 101 6.74 -1.94 -12.61
CA ILE A 101 5.69 -1.83 -13.64
C ILE A 101 4.33 -1.62 -12.95
N GLN A 102 3.66 -0.52 -13.28
CA GLN A 102 2.35 -0.15 -12.76
C GLN A 102 2.26 -0.07 -11.22
N ALA A 103 3.40 0.14 -10.54
CA ALA A 103 3.39 0.34 -9.10
C ALA A 103 2.51 1.55 -8.74
N LEU A 104 1.56 1.37 -7.80
CA LEU A 104 0.58 2.37 -7.36
C LEU A 104 -0.17 3.05 -8.53
N LYS A 105 -0.44 2.33 -9.62
CA LYS A 105 -1.00 2.91 -10.84
C LYS A 105 -2.29 3.69 -10.60
N ASP A 106 -3.23 3.13 -9.81
CA ASP A 106 -4.57 3.67 -9.62
C ASP A 106 -4.68 4.68 -8.45
N VAL A 107 -3.57 5.01 -7.78
CA VAL A 107 -3.56 6.09 -6.78
C VAL A 107 -3.91 7.40 -7.47
N THR A 108 -4.88 8.14 -6.93
CA THR A 108 -5.35 9.42 -7.48
C THR A 108 -4.99 10.61 -6.59
N THR A 109 -5.47 10.63 -5.35
CA THR A 109 -5.29 11.72 -4.39
C THR A 109 -4.58 11.31 -3.11
N GLY A 110 -4.45 9.99 -2.85
CA GLY A 110 -3.76 9.45 -1.67
C GLY A 110 -2.30 9.85 -1.60
N GLY A 111 -1.77 10.08 -0.40
CA GLY A 111 -0.41 10.54 -0.16
C GLY A 111 0.40 9.65 0.80
N GLY A 112 1.73 9.77 0.76
CA GLY A 112 2.62 9.02 1.66
C GLY A 112 2.68 7.51 1.41
N ASN A 113 2.29 7.03 0.24
CA ASN A 113 2.26 5.61 -0.07
C ASN A 113 3.58 5.13 -0.67
N LEU A 114 4.01 3.93 -0.27
CA LEU A 114 5.14 3.22 -0.87
C LEU A 114 4.64 1.96 -1.59
N GLY A 115 4.87 1.87 -2.89
CA GLY A 115 4.54 0.70 -3.70
C GLY A 115 5.73 0.09 -4.40
N LEU A 116 5.94 -1.21 -4.20
CA LEU A 116 7.04 -1.97 -4.81
C LEU A 116 6.50 -3.19 -5.57
N ALA A 117 6.93 -3.36 -6.82
CA ALA A 117 6.70 -4.56 -7.65
C ALA A 117 5.23 -4.98 -7.78
N PHE A 118 4.42 -4.23 -8.53
CA PHE A 118 2.96 -4.45 -8.67
C PHE A 118 2.55 -5.42 -9.77
N ARG A 119 3.46 -5.80 -10.71
CA ARG A 119 3.11 -6.65 -11.85
C ARG A 119 4.29 -7.46 -12.37
N THR A 120 4.02 -8.70 -12.76
CA THR A 120 4.92 -9.48 -13.61
C THR A 120 4.67 -9.17 -15.10
N ALA A 121 5.69 -9.27 -15.94
CA ALA A 121 5.54 -9.12 -17.38
C ALA A 121 4.46 -10.07 -17.91
N GLY A 122 3.45 -9.53 -18.61
CA GLY A 122 2.37 -10.30 -19.22
C GLY A 122 1.16 -10.59 -18.33
N ALA A 123 1.18 -10.27 -17.04
CA ALA A 123 0.05 -10.51 -16.13
C ALA A 123 -0.91 -9.29 -16.05
N THR A 124 -2.13 -9.54 -15.62
CA THR A 124 -3.12 -8.50 -15.28
C THR A 124 -2.66 -7.72 -14.05
N TYR A 125 -2.94 -6.42 -13.99
CA TYR A 125 -2.71 -5.61 -12.79
C TYR A 125 -3.53 -6.17 -11.61
N SER A 126 -2.86 -6.61 -10.59
CA SER A 126 -3.47 -7.29 -9.44
C SER A 126 -2.65 -7.01 -8.16
N PRO A 127 -2.64 -5.79 -7.64
CA PRO A 127 -1.94 -5.51 -6.38
C PRO A 127 -2.61 -6.25 -5.22
N VAL A 128 -1.82 -6.61 -4.20
CA VAL A 128 -2.35 -7.18 -2.96
C VAL A 128 -3.27 -6.21 -2.22
N PHE A 129 -3.08 -4.91 -2.43
CA PHE A 129 -3.91 -3.81 -1.97
C PHE A 129 -3.78 -2.62 -2.93
N ASN A 130 -4.86 -1.91 -3.22
CA ASN A 130 -4.86 -0.75 -4.11
C ASN A 130 -5.28 0.53 -3.36
N PRO A 131 -4.33 1.37 -2.93
CA PRO A 131 -4.61 2.56 -2.15
C PRO A 131 -5.06 3.74 -3.03
N ILE A 132 -6.23 3.66 -3.66
CA ILE A 132 -6.73 4.65 -4.64
C ILE A 132 -6.71 6.08 -4.07
N GLY A 133 -7.34 6.30 -2.92
CA GLY A 133 -7.38 7.59 -2.22
C GLY A 133 -6.86 7.53 -0.79
N GLN A 134 -6.29 6.41 -0.36
CA GLN A 134 -5.78 6.23 1.00
C GLN A 134 -4.35 6.74 1.14
N ASP A 135 -3.98 7.11 2.39
CA ASP A 135 -2.68 7.64 2.74
C ASP A 135 -1.84 6.64 3.54
N ASN A 136 -0.51 6.82 3.51
CA ASN A 136 0.44 6.19 4.41
C ASN A 136 0.40 4.65 4.37
N ARG A 137 0.34 4.07 3.17
CA ARG A 137 0.35 2.62 2.94
C ARG A 137 1.69 2.15 2.39
N ILE A 138 2.15 1.01 2.88
CA ILE A 138 3.26 0.27 2.26
C ILE A 138 2.66 -0.96 1.57
N VAL A 139 2.79 -1.03 0.25
CA VAL A 139 2.27 -2.12 -0.57
C VAL A 139 3.42 -2.76 -1.33
N MET A 140 3.69 -4.02 -1.06
CA MET A 140 4.78 -4.77 -1.70
C MET A 140 4.25 -6.02 -2.39
N GLY A 141 4.56 -6.16 -3.68
CA GLY A 141 4.17 -7.32 -4.48
C GLY A 141 2.76 -7.25 -5.07
N HIS A 142 2.36 -8.35 -5.65
CA HIS A 142 1.07 -8.57 -6.30
C HIS A 142 0.51 -9.93 -5.88
N THR A 143 -0.72 -10.28 -6.26
CA THR A 143 -1.41 -11.51 -5.84
C THR A 143 -0.70 -12.82 -6.22
N GLY A 144 0.26 -12.79 -7.14
CA GLY A 144 1.10 -13.93 -7.48
C GLY A 144 2.39 -14.06 -6.66
N VAL A 145 2.64 -13.19 -5.66
CA VAL A 145 3.77 -13.34 -4.73
C VAL A 145 3.40 -14.39 -3.67
N THR A 146 4.12 -15.49 -3.65
CA THR A 146 3.84 -16.62 -2.75
C THR A 146 4.68 -16.61 -1.48
N ASN A 147 5.85 -15.95 -1.50
CA ASN A 147 6.79 -15.92 -0.38
C ASN A 147 7.46 -14.57 -0.23
N ALA A 148 7.66 -14.14 1.01
CA ALA A 148 8.52 -13.02 1.37
C ALA A 148 9.63 -13.55 2.29
N TYR A 149 10.88 -13.45 1.84
CA TYR A 149 12.03 -13.93 2.60
C TYR A 149 12.65 -12.75 3.36
N VAL A 150 12.56 -12.78 4.69
CA VAL A 150 13.23 -11.85 5.59
C VAL A 150 14.00 -12.64 6.64
N GLN A 151 15.27 -12.26 6.87
CA GLN A 151 16.12 -12.98 7.82
C GLN A 151 15.77 -12.66 9.27
N VAL A 152 15.16 -11.51 9.53
CA VAL A 152 14.81 -11.02 10.87
C VAL A 152 13.34 -10.64 10.92
N ALA A 153 12.71 -10.75 12.08
CA ALA A 153 11.34 -10.33 12.28
C ALA A 153 11.19 -8.80 12.13
N TRP A 154 10.02 -8.35 11.68
CA TRP A 154 9.66 -6.94 11.72
C TRP A 154 9.54 -6.48 13.17
N THR A 155 10.24 -5.39 13.50
CA THR A 155 10.13 -4.76 14.82
C THR A 155 9.04 -3.69 14.78
N VAL A 156 8.05 -3.82 15.66
CA VAL A 156 6.96 -2.85 15.80
C VAL A 156 7.24 -1.96 17.00
N VAL A 157 7.14 -0.63 16.82
CA VAL A 157 7.23 0.33 17.93
C VAL A 157 6.09 0.08 18.91
N SER A 158 6.41 -0.07 20.20
CA SER A 158 5.45 -0.41 21.25
C SER A 158 5.69 0.34 22.56
N ASP A 159 6.27 1.54 22.52
CA ASP A 159 6.46 2.38 23.70
C ASP A 159 5.10 2.87 24.23
N ALA A 160 4.89 2.75 25.55
CA ALA A 160 3.65 3.20 26.17
C ALA A 160 3.45 4.72 26.07
N ARG A 161 4.54 5.48 25.95
CA ARG A 161 4.49 6.96 25.77
C ARG A 161 3.90 7.38 24.42
N ASP A 162 3.95 6.48 23.43
CA ASP A 162 3.40 6.68 22.09
C ASP A 162 1.97 6.16 21.95
N LYS A 163 1.36 5.69 23.05
CA LYS A 163 0.03 5.09 23.11
C LYS A 163 -0.88 5.84 24.06
N ALA A 164 -2.17 5.77 23.82
CA ALA A 164 -3.21 6.38 24.64
C ALA A 164 -4.43 5.46 24.77
N ALA A 165 -5.38 5.84 25.61
CA ALA A 165 -6.68 5.17 25.79
C ALA A 165 -6.55 3.67 26.11
N PHE A 166 -5.73 3.32 27.09
CA PHE A 166 -5.54 1.93 27.53
C PHE A 166 -6.83 1.33 28.07
N ALA A 167 -7.17 0.13 27.60
CA ALA A 167 -8.28 -0.68 28.07
C ALA A 167 -7.90 -2.17 28.06
N PRO A 168 -8.56 -3.02 28.87
CA PRO A 168 -8.41 -4.46 28.78
C PRO A 168 -8.79 -4.97 27.38
N VAL A 169 -8.15 -6.06 26.93
CA VAL A 169 -8.53 -6.75 25.71
C VAL A 169 -9.92 -7.37 25.90
N PRO A 170 -10.93 -7.06 25.06
CA PRO A 170 -12.30 -7.50 25.29
C PRO A 170 -12.55 -8.98 24.98
N HIS A 171 -11.63 -9.63 24.27
CA HIS A 171 -11.72 -11.02 23.83
C HIS A 171 -10.83 -11.91 24.69
N GLY A 172 -11.36 -13.07 25.09
CA GLY A 172 -10.69 -14.05 25.93
C GLY A 172 -10.97 -15.50 25.50
N LEU A 173 -11.18 -16.40 26.46
CA LEU A 173 -11.30 -17.83 26.21
C LEU A 173 -12.51 -18.19 25.30
N ASP A 174 -13.65 -17.55 25.49
CA ASP A 174 -14.85 -17.82 24.68
C ASP A 174 -14.62 -17.42 23.21
N PHE A 175 -13.96 -16.28 22.99
CA PHE A 175 -13.61 -15.85 21.63
C PHE A 175 -12.66 -16.86 20.95
N VAL A 176 -11.62 -17.29 21.66
CA VAL A 176 -10.64 -18.25 21.13
C VAL A 176 -11.30 -19.59 20.82
N ASN A 177 -12.23 -20.05 21.65
CA ASN A 177 -12.99 -21.28 21.44
C ASN A 177 -13.95 -21.20 20.23
N SER A 178 -14.33 -19.99 19.82
CA SER A 178 -15.20 -19.76 18.65
C SER A 178 -14.42 -19.66 17.33
N LEU A 179 -13.09 -19.51 17.39
CA LEU A 179 -12.24 -19.50 16.20
C LEU A 179 -12.26 -20.84 15.48
N LYS A 180 -12.20 -20.81 14.14
CA LYS A 180 -12.20 -22.00 13.27
C LYS A 180 -10.88 -22.10 12.52
N PRO A 181 -9.82 -22.72 13.11
CA PRO A 181 -8.58 -22.97 12.39
C PRO A 181 -8.84 -23.79 11.12
N THR A 182 -8.34 -23.29 9.99
CA THR A 182 -8.66 -23.85 8.67
C THR A 182 -7.39 -24.12 7.86
N GLU A 183 -7.31 -25.24 7.17
CA GLU A 183 -6.31 -25.49 6.12
C GLU A 183 -6.82 -24.86 4.82
N TYR A 184 -5.99 -24.08 4.14
CA TYR A 184 -6.33 -23.42 2.88
C TYR A 184 -5.17 -23.39 1.89
N GLN A 185 -5.49 -23.03 0.65
CA GLN A 185 -4.55 -22.73 -0.43
C GLN A 185 -4.95 -21.41 -1.06
N PHE A 186 -3.99 -20.60 -1.51
CA PHE A 186 -4.33 -19.42 -2.29
C PHE A 186 -4.72 -19.81 -3.72
N LYS A 187 -5.57 -18.99 -4.33
CA LYS A 187 -5.88 -19.09 -5.75
C LYS A 187 -4.86 -18.31 -6.57
N GLU A 188 -4.31 -18.94 -7.60
CA GLU A 188 -3.45 -18.28 -8.56
C GLU A 188 -4.26 -17.31 -9.41
N ASN A 189 -3.67 -16.14 -9.71
CA ASN A 189 -4.31 -15.10 -10.56
C ASN A 189 -5.66 -14.55 -10.05
N GLY A 190 -5.94 -14.65 -8.75
CA GLY A 190 -7.11 -14.06 -8.10
C GLY A 190 -8.28 -15.02 -7.88
N ARG A 191 -9.50 -14.48 -7.68
CA ARG A 191 -10.66 -15.22 -7.19
C ARG A 191 -11.11 -16.39 -8.08
N ASP A 192 -10.89 -16.30 -9.38
CA ASP A 192 -11.33 -17.30 -10.36
C ASP A 192 -10.23 -18.30 -10.73
N GLY A 193 -9.05 -18.19 -10.11
CA GLY A 193 -7.91 -19.05 -10.36
C GLY A 193 -8.01 -20.41 -9.67
N GLU A 194 -7.17 -21.34 -10.13
CA GLU A 194 -6.97 -22.64 -9.49
C GLU A 194 -6.15 -22.50 -8.19
N ALA A 195 -6.24 -23.48 -7.31
CA ALA A 195 -5.46 -23.55 -6.09
C ALA A 195 -3.95 -23.69 -6.40
N ASP A 196 -3.09 -22.97 -5.66
CA ASP A 196 -1.64 -22.97 -5.86
C ASP A 196 -0.93 -24.26 -5.38
N GLY A 197 -1.67 -25.22 -4.85
CA GLY A 197 -1.15 -26.50 -4.35
C GLY A 197 -0.40 -26.41 -3.02
N ILE A 198 -0.17 -25.22 -2.46
CA ILE A 198 0.58 -25.01 -1.23
C ILE A 198 -0.38 -24.91 -0.03
N LYS A 199 -0.35 -25.94 0.84
CA LYS A 199 -1.16 -25.98 2.05
C LYS A 199 -0.67 -24.99 3.10
N ARG A 200 -1.60 -24.27 3.70
CA ARG A 200 -1.37 -23.33 4.79
C ARG A 200 -2.42 -23.51 5.88
N TYR A 201 -2.09 -23.12 7.09
CA TYR A 201 -3.02 -23.08 8.21
C TYR A 201 -3.26 -21.62 8.62
N GLY A 202 -4.49 -21.27 8.94
CA GLY A 202 -4.87 -19.94 9.37
C GLY A 202 -6.36 -19.85 9.66
N PHE A 203 -6.90 -18.67 9.47
CA PHE A 203 -8.32 -18.38 9.69
C PHE A 203 -8.90 -17.73 8.44
N LEU A 204 -10.18 -17.95 8.18
CA LEU A 204 -10.92 -17.18 7.18
C LEU A 204 -11.33 -15.84 7.79
N ALA A 205 -10.97 -14.75 7.16
CA ALA A 205 -11.27 -13.40 7.66
C ALA A 205 -12.78 -13.18 7.89
N GLN A 206 -13.63 -13.79 7.05
CA GLN A 206 -15.09 -13.73 7.19
C GLN A 206 -15.58 -14.37 8.49
N ASP A 207 -15.05 -15.55 8.85
CA ASP A 207 -15.44 -16.26 10.08
C ASP A 207 -15.00 -15.47 11.32
N VAL A 208 -13.81 -14.85 11.27
CA VAL A 208 -13.30 -14.04 12.39
C VAL A 208 -14.09 -12.75 12.50
N LEU A 209 -14.44 -12.09 11.40
CA LEU A 209 -15.25 -10.87 11.39
C LEU A 209 -16.64 -11.09 12.01
N GLU A 210 -17.25 -12.25 11.75
CA GLU A 210 -18.56 -12.61 12.32
C GLU A 210 -18.52 -12.63 13.87
N ILE A 211 -17.41 -13.12 14.46
CA ILE A 211 -17.28 -13.19 15.92
C ILE A 211 -16.69 -11.94 16.56
N GLU A 212 -15.98 -11.07 15.82
CA GLU A 212 -15.52 -9.75 16.30
C GLU A 212 -16.66 -8.73 16.37
N GLY A 213 -17.64 -8.83 15.47
CA GLY A 213 -18.79 -7.92 15.41
C GLY A 213 -18.46 -6.54 14.82
N ASP A 214 -19.12 -5.51 15.33
CA ASP A 214 -19.17 -4.18 14.69
C ASP A 214 -17.86 -3.37 14.71
N ASN A 215 -16.93 -3.70 15.59
CA ASN A 215 -15.65 -2.97 15.72
C ASN A 215 -14.45 -3.91 15.59
N PRO A 216 -14.19 -4.45 14.40
CA PRO A 216 -13.14 -5.43 14.20
C PRO A 216 -11.74 -4.79 14.36
N VAL A 217 -10.86 -5.50 15.08
CA VAL A 217 -9.46 -5.12 15.30
C VAL A 217 -8.51 -6.14 14.67
N ILE A 218 -8.92 -7.42 14.65
CA ILE A 218 -8.16 -8.53 14.07
C ILE A 218 -8.38 -8.58 12.57
N VAL A 219 -9.62 -8.35 12.10
CA VAL A 219 -9.91 -8.26 10.67
C VAL A 219 -9.77 -6.82 10.19
N ASP A 220 -9.06 -6.63 9.09
CA ASP A 220 -8.99 -5.37 8.37
C ASP A 220 -10.15 -5.29 7.38
N THR A 221 -11.04 -4.33 7.60
CA THR A 221 -12.25 -4.09 6.81
C THR A 221 -12.14 -2.84 5.92
N GLU A 222 -10.94 -2.30 5.72
CA GLU A 222 -10.73 -1.13 4.86
C GLU A 222 -11.16 -1.40 3.40
N ASP A 223 -11.01 -2.64 2.96
CA ASP A 223 -11.52 -3.12 1.67
C ASP A 223 -12.41 -4.37 1.91
N LEU A 224 -13.71 -4.18 1.90
CA LEU A 224 -14.67 -5.27 2.16
C LEU A 224 -14.66 -6.37 1.11
N ASP A 225 -14.19 -6.06 -0.09
CA ASP A 225 -14.00 -7.06 -1.14
C ASP A 225 -12.72 -7.88 -0.96
N LYS A 226 -11.79 -7.40 -0.16
CA LYS A 226 -10.48 -8.01 0.09
C LYS A 226 -10.14 -7.97 1.58
N LEU A 227 -10.93 -8.63 2.41
CA LEU A 227 -10.67 -8.73 3.85
C LEU A 227 -9.28 -9.29 4.12
N LYS A 228 -8.60 -8.75 5.12
CA LYS A 228 -7.26 -9.15 5.53
C LYS A 228 -7.23 -9.42 7.04
N MET A 229 -6.30 -10.24 7.47
CA MET A 229 -6.07 -10.54 8.88
C MET A 229 -4.87 -9.75 9.42
N LYS A 230 -5.04 -9.11 10.57
CA LYS A 230 -3.97 -8.57 11.42
C LYS A 230 -3.62 -9.60 12.48
N GLU A 231 -2.98 -10.70 12.06
CA GLU A 231 -2.74 -11.88 12.91
C GLU A 231 -2.00 -11.56 14.22
N SER A 232 -1.14 -10.54 14.23
CA SER A 232 -0.47 -10.07 15.43
C SER A 232 -1.42 -9.62 16.55
N ASN A 233 -2.63 -9.18 16.20
CA ASN A 233 -3.65 -8.77 17.17
C ASN A 233 -4.33 -9.95 17.85
N LEU A 234 -4.17 -11.18 17.36
CA LEU A 234 -4.58 -12.40 18.06
C LEU A 234 -3.68 -12.72 19.27
N ILE A 235 -2.42 -12.29 19.26
CA ILE A 235 -1.48 -12.62 20.34
C ILE A 235 -1.98 -12.14 21.72
N PRO A 236 -2.38 -10.87 21.93
CA PRO A 236 -2.94 -10.41 23.19
C PRO A 236 -4.23 -11.15 23.59
N VAL A 237 -5.07 -11.51 22.62
CA VAL A 237 -6.30 -12.29 22.85
C VAL A 237 -5.97 -13.69 23.35
N LEU A 238 -4.99 -14.36 22.74
CA LEU A 238 -4.51 -15.68 23.18
C LEU A 238 -3.92 -15.62 24.58
N VAL A 239 -3.16 -14.57 24.91
CA VAL A 239 -2.61 -14.38 26.28
C VAL A 239 -3.74 -14.22 27.27
N ASN A 240 -4.76 -13.40 26.98
CA ASN A 240 -5.93 -13.22 27.85
C ASN A 240 -6.67 -14.55 28.06
N ALA A 241 -6.95 -15.30 27.00
CA ALA A 241 -7.59 -16.61 27.06
C ALA A 241 -6.81 -17.62 27.93
N ILE A 242 -5.48 -17.64 27.83
CA ILE A 242 -4.62 -18.50 28.66
C ILE A 242 -4.70 -18.09 30.13
N GLN A 243 -4.76 -16.79 30.43
CA GLN A 243 -4.89 -16.29 31.80
C GLN A 243 -6.25 -16.67 32.41
N GLU A 244 -7.34 -16.54 31.64
CA GLU A 244 -8.68 -16.99 32.07
C GLU A 244 -8.71 -18.50 32.32
N LEU A 245 -8.23 -19.31 31.38
CA LEU A 245 -8.16 -20.76 31.53
C LEU A 245 -7.32 -21.18 32.76
N THR A 246 -6.20 -20.48 32.99
CA THR A 246 -5.34 -20.73 34.15
C THR A 246 -6.09 -20.48 35.47
N ALA A 247 -6.86 -19.39 35.57
CA ALA A 247 -7.68 -19.08 36.74
C ALA A 247 -8.78 -20.11 36.96
N GLU A 248 -9.44 -20.59 35.91
CA GLU A 248 -10.43 -21.66 36.01
C GLU A 248 -9.81 -22.96 36.54
N VAL A 249 -8.66 -23.36 35.97
CA VAL A 249 -7.95 -24.57 36.40
C VAL A 249 -7.53 -24.46 37.91
N GLN A 250 -7.04 -23.30 38.37
CA GLN A 250 -6.71 -23.09 39.76
C GLN A 250 -7.95 -23.21 40.67
N THR A 251 -9.07 -22.63 40.22
CA THR A 251 -10.35 -22.72 40.95
C THR A 251 -10.82 -24.16 41.08
N LEU A 252 -10.73 -24.95 39.98
CA LEU A 252 -11.10 -26.37 39.99
C LEU A 252 -10.18 -27.21 40.87
N LYS A 253 -8.87 -26.95 40.87
CA LYS A 253 -7.91 -27.61 41.76
C LYS A 253 -8.23 -27.33 43.25
N ALA A 254 -8.47 -26.07 43.61
CA ALA A 254 -8.84 -25.70 44.97
C ALA A 254 -10.15 -26.38 45.44
N LYS A 255 -11.15 -26.49 44.54
CA LYS A 255 -12.40 -27.23 44.82
C LYS A 255 -12.20 -28.73 45.00
N LEU A 256 -11.21 -29.32 44.31
CA LEU A 256 -10.87 -30.74 44.42
C LEU A 256 -10.14 -31.06 45.72
N GLU A 257 -9.18 -30.15 46.15
CA GLU A 257 -8.43 -30.30 47.37
C GLU A 257 -9.27 -30.04 48.64
N ALA A 258 -10.40 -29.32 48.51
CA ALA A 258 -11.33 -29.05 49.61
C ALA A 258 -12.36 -30.18 49.86
N LYS A 259 -12.35 -31.23 49.05
CA LYS A 259 -13.18 -32.43 49.21
C LYS A 259 -12.40 -33.59 49.83
#